data_0f200f6d4afa262519e19c29b8a6b63b
#
_entry.id   0f200f6d4afa262519e19c29b8a6b63b
#
_cell.length_a   1.000
_cell.length_b   1.000
_cell.length_c   1.000
_cell.angle_alpha   90.00
_cell.angle_beta   90.00
_cell.angle_gamma   90.00
#
_symmetry.space_group_name_H-M   'P 1'
#
loop_
_entity.id
_entity.type
_entity.pdbx_description
1 polymer ?
#
loop_
_entity_poly.entity_id
_entity_poly.type
_entity_poly.pdbx_seq_one_letter_code
_entity_poly.pdbx_strand_id
1 'polypeptide(L)'
;MTEVSKTPVHHWFPQKYIDLVEHTSNPMLAEYQQAELDYMRTGVEQPRGKVFVDVGAGYGRVLSELSRVSRSVIAVEIAEEMLGELRRRAEDLPNVHVAQGDANHLVDLLKSQDLEKPVIICLQNSLGTWKGDPRKVLEEMKRIVQERGGEIVLSLFCQEGLRDQGVPMYRELAELVGEPDLKSTDFDKGIFRSKSGYQSQWWSKQQRQEIVSLLGGVKVAEISTDAYYIVHLKY
;
A
#
# COMPACT_ATOMS: atom_id res chain seq x y z
N MET A 1 32.47 -3.38 0.34
CA MET A 1 31.48 -4.38 0.85
C MET A 1 30.76 -3.69 2.00
N THR A 2 29.65 -3.06 1.72
CA THR A 2 28.81 -2.36 2.72
C THR A 2 27.91 -3.41 3.35
N GLU A 3 28.04 -3.60 4.67
CA GLU A 3 27.15 -4.45 5.47
C GLU A 3 25.72 -3.95 5.30
N VAL A 4 24.90 -4.77 4.66
CA VAL A 4 23.44 -4.60 4.67
C VAL A 4 23.00 -4.88 6.10
N SER A 5 22.61 -3.84 6.82
CA SER A 5 22.02 -3.93 8.14
C SER A 5 20.90 -4.97 8.11
N LYS A 6 21.11 -6.10 8.77
CA LYS A 6 20.08 -7.12 9.00
C LYS A 6 19.10 -6.59 10.03
N THR A 7 18.14 -5.79 9.58
CA THR A 7 16.92 -5.57 10.36
C THR A 7 16.26 -6.94 10.54
N PRO A 8 15.74 -7.28 11.74
CA PRO A 8 15.08 -8.57 11.94
C PRO A 8 14.03 -8.73 10.86
N VAL A 9 14.18 -9.73 10.03
CA VAL A 9 13.16 -10.14 9.07
C VAL A 9 12.04 -10.68 9.93
N HIS A 10 10.97 -9.90 10.10
CA HIS A 10 9.75 -10.47 10.59
C HIS A 10 9.36 -11.52 9.59
N HIS A 11 9.38 -12.78 10.02
CA HIS A 11 8.88 -13.88 9.21
C HIS A 11 7.37 -13.68 9.08
N TRP A 12 6.98 -12.94 8.05
CA TRP A 12 5.60 -12.76 7.67
C TRP A 12 5.09 -14.10 7.17
N PHE A 13 4.43 -14.85 8.03
CA PHE A 13 3.69 -16.02 7.60
C PHE A 13 2.43 -15.52 6.90
N PRO A 14 2.28 -15.68 5.57
CA PRO A 14 1.15 -15.12 4.82
C PRO A 14 -0.20 -15.51 5.43
N GLN A 15 -0.35 -16.76 5.87
CA GLN A 15 -1.58 -17.23 6.49
C GLN A 15 -1.93 -16.44 7.75
N LYS A 16 -0.96 -16.18 8.62
CA LYS A 16 -1.19 -15.41 9.85
C LYS A 16 -1.54 -13.96 9.54
N TYR A 17 -0.93 -13.39 8.50
CA TYR A 17 -1.26 -12.05 8.03
C TYR A 17 -2.70 -12.00 7.50
N ILE A 18 -3.11 -13.00 6.72
CA ILE A 18 -4.48 -13.15 6.21
C ILE A 18 -5.46 -13.22 7.38
N ASP A 19 -5.21 -14.10 8.35
CA ASP A 19 -6.11 -14.32 9.48
C ASP A 19 -6.28 -13.07 10.35
N LEU A 20 -5.22 -12.31 10.61
CA LEU A 20 -5.24 -11.16 11.50
C LEU A 20 -5.56 -9.83 10.80
N VAL A 21 -5.21 -9.69 9.54
CA VAL A 21 -5.36 -8.43 8.80
C VAL A 21 -6.56 -8.48 7.88
N GLU A 22 -6.66 -9.48 6.99
CA GLU A 22 -7.77 -9.56 6.03
C GLU A 22 -9.09 -9.89 6.72
N HIS A 23 -9.06 -10.79 7.71
CA HIS A 23 -10.22 -11.17 8.51
C HIS A 23 -10.26 -10.45 9.87
N THR A 24 -9.75 -9.23 9.89
CA THR A 24 -9.63 -8.45 11.12
C THR A 24 -10.98 -8.21 11.80
N SER A 25 -11.00 -8.30 13.14
CA SER A 25 -12.12 -7.84 13.96
C SER A 25 -11.98 -6.38 14.37
N ASN A 26 -10.84 -5.75 14.07
CA ASN A 26 -10.61 -4.33 14.38
C ASN A 26 -11.49 -3.43 13.51
N PRO A 27 -12.41 -2.64 14.09
CA PRO A 27 -13.38 -1.87 13.33
C PRO A 27 -12.72 -0.85 12.37
N MET A 28 -11.67 -0.16 12.84
CA MET A 28 -10.98 0.86 12.04
C MET A 28 -10.28 0.22 10.83
N LEU A 29 -9.59 -0.91 11.05
CA LEU A 29 -8.89 -1.59 9.96
C LEU A 29 -9.87 -2.20 8.95
N ALA A 30 -10.98 -2.77 9.42
CA ALA A 30 -12.04 -3.30 8.57
C ALA A 30 -12.70 -2.19 7.73
N GLU A 31 -13.04 -1.04 8.35
CA GLU A 31 -13.59 0.12 7.66
C GLU A 31 -12.62 0.65 6.59
N TYR A 32 -11.35 0.79 6.95
CA TYR A 32 -10.31 1.24 6.04
C TYR A 32 -10.18 0.33 4.80
N GLN A 33 -10.11 -0.98 5.02
CA GLN A 33 -10.02 -1.96 3.94
C GLN A 33 -11.27 -1.94 3.05
N GLN A 34 -12.45 -1.79 3.67
CA GLN A 34 -13.70 -1.69 2.91
C GLN A 34 -13.75 -0.41 2.07
N ALA A 35 -13.32 0.73 2.63
CA ALA A 35 -13.24 1.99 1.91
C ALA A 35 -12.32 1.91 0.69
N GLU A 36 -11.17 1.22 0.79
CA GLU A 36 -10.28 0.97 -0.34
C GLU A 36 -10.98 0.16 -1.43
N LEU A 37 -11.61 -0.97 -1.07
CA LEU A 37 -12.32 -1.83 -2.03
C LEU A 37 -13.47 -1.10 -2.71
N ASP A 38 -14.27 -0.37 -1.96
CA ASP A 38 -15.40 0.39 -2.51
C ASP A 38 -14.89 1.49 -3.45
N TYR A 39 -13.76 2.12 -3.10
CA TYR A 39 -13.15 3.11 -3.96
C TYR A 39 -12.64 2.50 -5.29
N MET A 40 -12.03 1.32 -5.26
CA MET A 40 -11.61 0.63 -6.49
C MET A 40 -12.80 0.26 -7.38
N ARG A 41 -13.95 -0.05 -6.78
CA ARG A 41 -15.18 -0.40 -7.52
C ARG A 41 -15.85 0.79 -8.18
N THR A 42 -15.91 1.92 -7.49
CA THR A 42 -16.81 3.03 -7.82
C THR A 42 -16.13 4.37 -8.06
N GLY A 43 -14.92 4.57 -7.50
CA GLY A 43 -14.18 5.84 -7.55
C GLY A 43 -13.31 5.99 -8.81
N VAL A 44 -12.94 4.89 -9.44
CA VAL A 44 -12.17 4.90 -10.68
C VAL A 44 -13.12 4.87 -11.88
N GLU A 45 -12.98 5.84 -12.77
CA GLU A 45 -13.83 5.94 -13.96
C GLU A 45 -13.47 4.85 -14.99
N GLN A 46 -14.48 4.09 -15.47
CA GLN A 46 -14.33 3.05 -16.48
C GLN A 46 -13.19 2.04 -16.18
N PRO A 47 -13.14 1.43 -15.00
CA PRO A 47 -12.01 0.61 -14.58
C PRO A 47 -11.80 -0.61 -15.49
N ARG A 48 -12.84 -1.13 -16.14
CA ARG A 48 -12.78 -2.29 -17.07
C ARG A 48 -11.86 -2.09 -18.27
N GLY A 49 -11.61 -0.84 -18.67
CA GLY A 49 -10.69 -0.50 -19.74
C GLY A 49 -9.24 -0.28 -19.29
N LYS A 50 -8.98 -0.28 -17.98
CA LYS A 50 -7.69 0.14 -17.41
C LYS A 50 -6.83 -1.02 -16.94
N VAL A 51 -5.51 -0.77 -16.93
CA VAL A 51 -4.51 -1.62 -16.27
C VAL A 51 -4.29 -1.07 -14.88
N PHE A 52 -4.46 -1.91 -13.86
CA PHE A 52 -4.08 -1.56 -12.51
C PHE A 52 -2.67 -2.06 -12.21
N VAL A 53 -1.87 -1.22 -11.56
CA VAL A 53 -0.56 -1.58 -11.02
C VAL A 53 -0.64 -1.47 -9.51
N ASP A 54 -0.62 -2.59 -8.81
CA ASP A 54 -0.67 -2.67 -7.35
C ASP A 54 0.75 -2.71 -6.80
N VAL A 55 1.19 -1.59 -6.21
CA VAL A 55 2.55 -1.39 -5.70
C VAL A 55 2.61 -1.75 -4.22
N GLY A 56 3.40 -2.78 -3.90
CA GLY A 56 3.42 -3.39 -2.58
C GLY A 56 2.20 -4.28 -2.36
N ALA A 57 1.92 -5.15 -3.33
CA ALA A 57 0.72 -5.99 -3.37
C ALA A 57 0.61 -7.00 -2.20
N GLY A 58 1.72 -7.24 -1.49
CA GLY A 58 1.78 -8.19 -0.39
C GLY A 58 1.34 -9.59 -0.83
N TYR A 59 0.44 -10.18 -0.08
CA TYR A 59 -0.15 -11.49 -0.41
C TYR A 59 -1.32 -11.42 -1.42
N GLY A 60 -1.66 -10.22 -1.93
CA GLY A 60 -2.69 -10.04 -2.96
C GLY A 60 -4.11 -9.86 -2.43
N ARG A 61 -4.30 -9.15 -1.33
CA ARG A 61 -5.62 -8.87 -0.72
C ARG A 61 -6.67 -8.36 -1.70
N VAL A 62 -6.28 -7.46 -2.59
CA VAL A 62 -7.21 -6.80 -3.52
C VAL A 62 -7.27 -7.43 -4.91
N LEU A 63 -6.47 -8.47 -5.21
CA LEU A 63 -6.34 -9.02 -6.56
C LEU A 63 -7.66 -9.50 -7.16
N SER A 64 -8.46 -10.26 -6.40
CA SER A 64 -9.74 -10.78 -6.87
C SER A 64 -10.68 -9.65 -7.28
N GLU A 65 -10.73 -8.58 -6.47
CA GLU A 65 -11.56 -7.43 -6.79
C GLU A 65 -11.04 -6.67 -8.01
N LEU A 66 -9.75 -6.38 -8.06
CA LEU A 66 -9.15 -5.69 -9.19
C LEU A 66 -9.28 -6.48 -10.48
N SER A 67 -9.06 -7.80 -10.46
CA SER A 67 -9.26 -8.69 -11.60
C SER A 67 -10.68 -8.59 -12.17
N ARG A 68 -11.68 -8.54 -11.28
CA ARG A 68 -13.10 -8.48 -11.68
C ARG A 68 -13.46 -7.14 -12.33
N VAL A 69 -12.88 -6.03 -11.89
CA VAL A 69 -13.26 -4.68 -12.33
C VAL A 69 -12.34 -4.09 -13.39
N SER A 70 -11.17 -4.65 -13.68
CA SER A 70 -10.16 -4.08 -14.59
C SER A 70 -9.95 -4.90 -15.87
N ARG A 71 -9.22 -4.30 -16.82
CA ARG A 71 -8.70 -5.01 -18.01
C ARG A 71 -7.60 -6.00 -17.61
N SER A 72 -6.66 -5.55 -16.81
CA SER A 72 -5.60 -6.39 -16.26
C SER A 72 -5.02 -5.77 -14.98
N VAL A 73 -4.32 -6.60 -14.21
CA VAL A 73 -3.64 -6.22 -12.97
C VAL A 73 -2.18 -6.63 -13.06
N ILE A 74 -1.28 -5.75 -12.67
CA ILE A 74 0.13 -6.08 -12.42
C ILE A 74 0.39 -5.87 -10.94
N ALA A 75 0.64 -6.96 -10.22
CA ALA A 75 0.90 -6.95 -8.79
C ALA A 75 2.41 -6.94 -8.55
N VAL A 76 2.94 -5.86 -7.99
CA VAL A 76 4.37 -5.67 -7.73
C VAL A 76 4.66 -5.92 -6.26
N GLU A 77 5.54 -6.87 -5.98
CA GLU A 77 5.95 -7.23 -4.62
C GLU A 77 7.43 -7.62 -4.58
N ILE A 78 8.14 -7.27 -3.51
CA ILE A 78 9.56 -7.58 -3.30
C ILE A 78 9.76 -8.70 -2.27
N ALA A 79 8.85 -8.83 -1.30
CA ALA A 79 8.98 -9.77 -0.19
C ALA A 79 8.73 -11.21 -0.64
N GLU A 80 9.77 -12.03 -0.64
CA GLU A 80 9.71 -13.43 -1.08
C GLU A 80 8.67 -14.23 -0.32
N GLU A 81 8.50 -13.93 0.97
CA GLU A 81 7.53 -14.60 1.84
C GLU A 81 6.08 -14.35 1.40
N MET A 82 5.80 -13.18 0.80
CA MET A 82 4.47 -12.83 0.29
C MET A 82 4.22 -13.37 -1.12
N LEU A 83 5.26 -13.49 -1.94
CA LEU A 83 5.16 -13.87 -3.35
C LEU A 83 4.53 -15.25 -3.56
N GLY A 84 4.77 -16.21 -2.66
CA GLY A 84 4.18 -17.53 -2.74
C GLY A 84 2.65 -17.48 -2.73
N GLU A 85 2.08 -16.78 -1.76
CA GLU A 85 0.63 -16.62 -1.63
C GLU A 85 0.07 -15.70 -2.73
N LEU A 86 0.79 -14.62 -3.08
CA LEU A 86 0.41 -13.72 -4.17
C LEU A 86 0.25 -14.48 -5.50
N ARG A 87 1.21 -15.35 -5.85
CA ARG A 87 1.15 -16.18 -7.06
C ARG A 87 0.00 -17.18 -6.99
N ARG A 88 -0.19 -17.85 -5.84
CA ARG A 88 -1.31 -18.78 -5.63
C ARG A 88 -2.67 -18.08 -5.85
N ARG A 89 -2.85 -16.87 -5.33
CA ARG A 89 -4.09 -16.08 -5.55
C ARG A 89 -4.26 -15.64 -7.00
N ALA A 90 -3.17 -15.45 -7.72
CA ALA A 90 -3.19 -15.06 -9.12
C ALA A 90 -3.46 -16.23 -10.09
N GLU A 91 -3.25 -17.49 -9.69
CA GLU A 91 -3.37 -18.67 -10.57
C GLU A 91 -4.72 -18.76 -11.31
N ASP A 92 -5.82 -18.47 -10.60
CA ASP A 92 -7.17 -18.53 -11.15
C ASP A 92 -7.66 -17.20 -11.75
N LEU A 93 -6.76 -16.19 -11.84
CA LEU A 93 -7.08 -14.84 -12.31
C LEU A 93 -6.33 -14.55 -13.62
N PRO A 94 -6.92 -14.86 -14.81
CA PRO A 94 -6.20 -14.88 -16.09
C PRO A 94 -5.68 -13.49 -16.54
N ASN A 95 -6.20 -12.42 -15.97
CA ASN A 95 -5.77 -11.04 -16.24
C ASN A 95 -4.86 -10.47 -15.17
N VAL A 96 -4.33 -11.29 -14.26
CA VAL A 96 -3.39 -10.86 -13.20
C VAL A 96 -1.98 -11.36 -13.50
N HIS A 97 -1.01 -10.44 -13.41
CA HIS A 97 0.41 -10.70 -13.60
C HIS A 97 1.18 -10.31 -12.35
N VAL A 98 1.97 -11.23 -11.82
CA VAL A 98 2.83 -10.96 -10.65
C VAL A 98 4.22 -10.54 -11.14
N ALA A 99 4.66 -9.35 -10.75
CA ALA A 99 5.97 -8.81 -11.01
C ALA A 99 6.78 -8.75 -9.69
N GLN A 100 7.78 -9.63 -9.56
CA GLN A 100 8.68 -9.59 -8.42
C GLN A 100 9.74 -8.51 -8.64
N GLY A 101 9.83 -7.54 -7.74
CA GLY A 101 10.85 -6.49 -7.84
C GLY A 101 10.68 -5.36 -6.84
N ASP A 102 11.73 -4.53 -6.80
CA ASP A 102 11.77 -3.33 -5.97
C ASP A 102 11.07 -2.16 -6.69
N ALA A 103 10.00 -1.64 -6.09
CA ALA A 103 9.26 -0.51 -6.67
C ALA A 103 10.04 0.83 -6.66
N ASN A 104 11.21 0.91 -6.01
CA ASN A 104 12.15 2.00 -6.24
C ASN A 104 12.76 2.02 -7.66
N HIS A 105 12.48 0.98 -8.47
CA HIS A 105 12.85 0.82 -9.86
C HIS A 105 11.64 0.43 -10.72
N LEU A 106 10.46 0.96 -10.38
CA LEU A 106 9.18 0.58 -10.96
C LEU A 106 9.13 0.82 -12.48
N VAL A 107 9.71 1.91 -12.97
CA VAL A 107 9.78 2.24 -14.40
C VAL A 107 10.52 1.15 -15.18
N ASP A 108 11.68 0.71 -14.69
CA ASP A 108 12.47 -0.34 -15.34
C ASP A 108 11.76 -1.70 -15.23
N LEU A 109 11.16 -2.00 -14.10
CA LEU A 109 10.42 -3.23 -13.86
C LEU A 109 9.25 -3.39 -14.81
N LEU A 110 8.57 -2.30 -15.13
CA LEU A 110 7.37 -2.29 -15.95
C LEU A 110 7.59 -1.87 -17.42
N LYS A 111 8.84 -1.64 -17.85
CA LYS A 111 9.15 -1.10 -19.18
C LYS A 111 8.62 -1.91 -20.37
N SER A 112 8.48 -3.24 -20.19
CA SER A 112 7.96 -4.16 -21.21
C SER A 112 6.45 -4.37 -21.15
N GLN A 113 5.78 -3.78 -20.18
CA GLN A 113 4.35 -3.93 -19.96
C GLN A 113 3.53 -2.93 -20.78
N ASP A 114 2.38 -3.36 -21.27
CA ASP A 114 1.42 -2.47 -21.93
C ASP A 114 0.66 -1.66 -20.87
N LEU A 115 1.12 -0.45 -20.62
CA LEU A 115 0.60 0.49 -19.62
C LEU A 115 -0.06 1.70 -20.29
N GLU A 116 -1.12 1.49 -21.03
CA GLU A 116 -1.91 2.61 -21.53
C GLU A 116 -2.81 3.15 -20.40
N LYS A 117 -2.58 4.41 -20.00
CA LYS A 117 -3.33 5.13 -18.96
C LYS A 117 -3.55 4.28 -17.69
N PRO A 118 -2.47 3.80 -17.03
CA PRO A 118 -2.59 2.91 -15.89
C PRO A 118 -3.22 3.61 -14.69
N VAL A 119 -3.83 2.82 -13.82
CA VAL A 119 -4.17 3.20 -12.45
C VAL A 119 -3.15 2.57 -11.52
N ILE A 120 -2.22 3.37 -11.02
CA ILE A 120 -1.21 2.90 -10.07
C ILE A 120 -1.75 3.08 -8.67
N ILE A 121 -1.84 1.99 -7.93
CA ILE A 121 -2.34 1.99 -6.56
C ILE A 121 -1.24 1.62 -5.58
N CYS A 122 -1.26 2.23 -4.39
CA CYS A 122 -0.44 1.84 -3.25
C CYS A 122 -1.33 1.93 -2.02
N LEU A 123 -1.80 0.78 -1.54
CA LEU A 123 -2.88 0.66 -0.58
C LEU A 123 -2.39 0.23 0.80
N GLN A 124 -3.30 0.23 1.78
CA GLN A 124 -3.11 -0.27 3.14
C GLN A 124 -1.86 0.30 3.83
N ASN A 125 -1.61 1.61 3.61
CA ASN A 125 -0.45 2.29 4.18
C ASN A 125 0.90 1.61 3.85
N SER A 126 1.02 0.93 2.71
CA SER A 126 2.29 0.28 2.29
C SER A 126 3.46 1.26 2.30
N LEU A 127 3.23 2.52 1.90
CA LEU A 127 4.26 3.59 2.01
C LEU A 127 4.73 3.82 3.45
N GLY A 128 3.88 3.63 4.44
CA GLY A 128 4.21 3.81 5.86
C GLY A 128 5.14 2.73 6.42
N THR A 129 5.24 1.59 5.74
CA THR A 129 6.13 0.47 6.10
C THR A 129 7.32 0.34 5.14
N TRP A 130 7.45 1.28 4.19
CA TRP A 130 8.48 1.25 3.18
C TRP A 130 9.90 1.32 3.78
N LYS A 131 10.77 0.42 3.35
CA LYS A 131 12.17 0.45 3.76
C LYS A 131 12.95 1.42 2.87
N GLY A 132 13.42 2.51 3.46
CA GLY A 132 14.12 3.58 2.76
C GLY A 132 13.29 4.84 2.58
N ASP A 133 13.61 5.62 1.54
CA ASP A 133 12.90 6.87 1.26
C ASP A 133 11.65 6.59 0.40
N PRO A 134 10.44 6.77 0.92
CA PRO A 134 9.20 6.55 0.17
C PRO A 134 9.03 7.54 -1.01
N ARG A 135 9.78 8.65 -1.03
CA ARG A 135 9.74 9.59 -2.16
C ARG A 135 10.17 8.96 -3.46
N LYS A 136 11.14 8.03 -3.42
CA LYS A 136 11.62 7.35 -4.63
C LYS A 136 10.52 6.58 -5.33
N VAL A 137 9.75 5.78 -4.59
CA VAL A 137 8.64 5.03 -5.22
C VAL A 137 7.54 5.97 -5.71
N LEU A 138 7.25 7.06 -4.99
CA LEU A 138 6.31 8.07 -5.46
C LEU A 138 6.76 8.74 -6.76
N GLU A 139 8.05 9.04 -6.89
CA GLU A 139 8.65 9.59 -8.11
C GLU A 139 8.59 8.59 -9.29
N GLU A 140 8.84 7.30 -9.03
CA GLU A 140 8.70 6.25 -10.05
C GLU A 140 7.23 6.10 -10.51
N MET A 141 6.27 6.07 -9.58
CA MET A 141 4.84 6.06 -9.91
C MET A 141 4.46 7.29 -10.74
N LYS A 142 4.91 8.49 -10.33
CA LYS A 142 4.67 9.75 -11.04
C LYS A 142 5.22 9.72 -12.46
N ARG A 143 6.45 9.24 -12.66
CA ARG A 143 7.09 9.16 -13.98
C ARG A 143 6.24 8.33 -14.95
N ILE A 144 5.75 7.16 -14.51
CA ILE A 144 4.92 6.30 -15.36
C ILE A 144 3.65 7.04 -15.80
N VAL A 145 2.91 7.65 -14.86
CA VAL A 145 1.63 8.32 -15.20
C VAL A 145 1.84 9.62 -15.98
N GLN A 146 2.96 10.30 -15.80
CA GLN A 146 3.31 11.48 -16.64
C GLN A 146 3.64 11.10 -18.08
N GLU A 147 4.32 9.98 -18.30
CA GLU A 147 4.69 9.51 -19.63
C GLU A 147 3.51 8.84 -20.36
N ARG A 148 2.65 8.13 -19.65
CA ARG A 148 1.61 7.29 -20.23
C ARG A 148 0.20 7.90 -20.15
N GLY A 149 0.05 9.01 -19.42
CA GLY A 149 -1.21 9.43 -18.86
C GLY A 149 -1.65 8.40 -17.80
N GLY A 150 -2.65 8.70 -16.97
CA GLY A 150 -3.14 7.72 -16.02
C GLY A 150 -3.49 8.31 -14.67
N GLU A 151 -3.53 7.47 -13.67
CA GLU A 151 -4.05 7.84 -12.36
C GLU A 151 -3.21 7.21 -11.25
N ILE A 152 -3.14 7.88 -10.09
CA ILE A 152 -2.54 7.35 -8.87
C ILE A 152 -3.57 7.36 -7.77
N VAL A 153 -3.75 6.22 -7.09
CA VAL A 153 -4.54 6.13 -5.86
C VAL A 153 -3.65 5.69 -4.72
N LEU A 154 -3.57 6.51 -3.68
CA LEU A 154 -2.84 6.21 -2.45
C LEU A 154 -3.79 6.08 -1.29
N SER A 155 -3.52 5.15 -0.40
CA SER A 155 -4.17 5.08 0.89
C SER A 155 -3.14 5.04 2.03
N LEU A 156 -3.34 5.86 3.04
CA LEU A 156 -2.38 6.16 4.10
C LEU A 156 -3.06 6.17 5.47
N PHE A 157 -2.36 5.79 6.53
CA PHE A 157 -2.81 6.04 7.89
C PHE A 157 -2.58 7.50 8.28
N CYS A 158 -3.55 8.09 8.98
CA CYS A 158 -3.49 9.46 9.48
C CYS A 158 -2.88 9.52 10.88
N GLN A 159 -1.89 10.39 11.08
CA GLN A 159 -1.21 10.57 12.37
C GLN A 159 -2.20 10.90 13.50
N GLU A 160 -3.27 11.60 13.19
CA GLU A 160 -4.32 12.00 14.10
C GLU A 160 -4.94 10.79 14.82
N GLY A 161 -5.11 9.66 14.14
CA GLY A 161 -5.64 8.42 14.68
C GLY A 161 -4.62 7.50 15.35
N LEU A 162 -3.33 7.79 15.29
CA LEU A 162 -2.30 6.85 15.77
C LEU A 162 -2.51 6.44 17.24
N ARG A 163 -2.79 7.40 18.13
CA ARG A 163 -2.91 7.14 19.56
C ARG A 163 -4.16 6.34 19.90
N ASP A 164 -5.30 6.76 19.38
CA ASP A 164 -6.62 6.29 19.85
C ASP A 164 -7.16 5.13 19.02
N GLN A 165 -6.66 4.94 17.79
CA GLN A 165 -7.07 3.89 16.87
C GLN A 165 -5.90 2.98 16.47
N GLY A 166 -4.75 3.54 16.13
CA GLY A 166 -3.58 2.78 15.68
C GLY A 166 -2.97 1.91 16.78
N VAL A 167 -2.74 2.46 17.97
CA VAL A 167 -2.18 1.67 19.08
C VAL A 167 -3.09 0.50 19.47
N PRO A 168 -4.41 0.65 19.64
CA PRO A 168 -5.31 -0.50 19.83
C PRO A 168 -5.23 -1.53 18.71
N MET A 169 -5.28 -1.11 17.44
CA MET A 169 -5.11 -1.98 16.28
C MET A 169 -3.80 -2.79 16.37
N TYR A 170 -2.66 -2.15 16.64
CA TYR A 170 -1.38 -2.86 16.74
C TYR A 170 -1.30 -3.80 17.93
N ARG A 171 -2.06 -3.57 19.01
CA ARG A 171 -2.19 -4.56 20.09
C ARG A 171 -2.91 -5.83 19.64
N GLU A 172 -3.98 -5.69 18.87
CA GLU A 172 -4.67 -6.84 18.27
C GLU A 172 -3.77 -7.58 17.27
N LEU A 173 -2.90 -6.86 16.56
CA LEU A 173 -1.93 -7.39 15.62
C LEU A 173 -0.58 -7.77 16.27
N ALA A 174 -0.47 -7.81 17.62
CA ALA A 174 0.81 -7.99 18.30
C ALA A 174 1.51 -9.31 17.96
N GLU A 175 0.78 -10.36 17.64
CA GLU A 175 1.34 -11.61 17.18
C GLU A 175 2.07 -11.49 15.83
N LEU A 176 1.72 -10.49 15.04
CA LEU A 176 2.28 -10.23 13.71
C LEU A 176 3.41 -9.21 13.77
N VAL A 177 3.19 -8.08 14.45
CA VAL A 177 4.10 -6.95 14.45
C VAL A 177 4.86 -6.75 15.76
N GLY A 178 4.55 -7.55 16.79
CA GLY A 178 5.07 -7.42 18.15
C GLY A 178 4.29 -6.41 18.98
N GLU A 179 4.44 -6.51 20.30
CA GLU A 179 3.80 -5.62 21.27
C GLU A 179 4.19 -4.15 21.01
N PRO A 180 3.25 -3.19 21.09
CA PRO A 180 3.56 -1.77 21.01
C PRO A 180 4.61 -1.34 22.02
N ASP A 181 5.62 -0.60 21.55
CA ASP A 181 6.56 0.12 22.40
C ASP A 181 6.19 1.61 22.46
N LEU A 182 5.35 1.97 23.40
CA LEU A 182 4.86 3.34 23.53
C LEU A 182 5.93 4.31 23.98
N LYS A 183 7.08 3.83 24.52
CA LYS A 183 8.18 4.70 24.90
C LYS A 183 9.02 5.13 23.72
N SER A 184 9.13 4.27 22.72
CA SER A 184 9.87 4.54 21.48
C SER A 184 8.98 5.04 20.34
N THR A 185 7.66 4.90 20.45
CA THR A 185 6.69 5.45 19.50
C THR A 185 6.71 6.99 19.57
N ASP A 186 6.94 7.62 18.42
CA ASP A 186 6.97 9.08 18.28
C ASP A 186 5.61 9.57 17.75
N PHE A 187 4.72 9.94 18.68
CA PHE A 187 3.38 10.40 18.32
C PHE A 187 3.39 11.73 17.58
N ASP A 188 4.39 12.60 17.85
CA ASP A 188 4.49 13.91 17.22
C ASP A 188 4.97 13.83 15.77
N LYS A 189 5.72 12.76 15.43
CA LYS A 189 6.14 12.47 14.06
C LYS A 189 5.29 11.39 13.39
N GLY A 190 4.32 10.83 14.10
CA GLY A 190 3.47 9.74 13.59
C GLY A 190 4.23 8.43 13.36
N ILE A 191 5.27 8.13 14.13
CA ILE A 191 6.07 6.92 13.96
C ILE A 191 5.70 5.91 15.04
N PHE A 192 4.93 4.90 14.65
CA PHE A 192 4.67 3.75 15.50
C PHE A 192 5.90 2.83 15.57
N ARG A 193 6.19 2.28 16.75
CA ARG A 193 7.20 1.24 16.95
C ARG A 193 6.70 0.13 17.86
N SER A 194 7.12 -1.09 17.57
CA SER A 194 6.89 -2.25 18.44
C SER A 194 8.18 -2.74 19.09
N LYS A 195 8.06 -3.56 20.13
CA LYS A 195 9.20 -4.17 20.82
C LYS A 195 9.98 -5.16 19.94
N SER A 196 9.36 -5.66 18.87
CA SER A 196 10.01 -6.55 17.89
C SER A 196 10.80 -5.79 16.81
N GLY A 197 10.79 -4.43 16.82
CA GLY A 197 11.47 -3.60 15.84
C GLY A 197 10.62 -3.26 14.60
N TYR A 198 9.34 -3.68 14.56
CA TYR A 198 8.45 -3.20 13.51
C TYR A 198 8.21 -1.70 13.65
N GLN A 199 8.14 -1.01 12.52
CA GLN A 199 7.88 0.42 12.43
C GLN A 199 6.89 0.71 11.32
N SER A 200 5.98 1.67 11.59
CA SER A 200 5.04 2.18 10.59
C SER A 200 4.90 3.69 10.73
N GLN A 201 4.95 4.41 9.61
CA GLN A 201 4.65 5.82 9.52
C GLN A 201 3.14 6.03 9.42
N TRP A 202 2.62 6.88 10.26
CA TRP A 202 1.30 7.49 10.21
C TRP A 202 1.51 8.95 9.79
N TRP A 203 0.81 9.39 8.76
CA TRP A 203 1.15 10.61 8.02
C TRP A 203 0.36 11.81 8.53
N SER A 204 1.05 12.86 8.96
CA SER A 204 0.40 14.12 9.34
C SER A 204 -0.29 14.76 8.13
N LYS A 205 -1.23 15.66 8.38
CA LYS A 205 -1.90 16.43 7.33
C LYS A 205 -0.89 17.16 6.41
N GLN A 206 0.15 17.73 7.00
CA GLN A 206 1.21 18.40 6.23
C GLN A 206 1.96 17.41 5.33
N GLN A 207 2.37 16.25 5.85
CA GLN A 207 3.07 15.24 5.07
C GLN A 207 2.19 14.69 3.92
N ARG A 208 0.88 14.47 4.17
CA ARG A 208 -0.07 14.08 3.11
C ARG A 208 -0.16 15.15 2.00
N GLN A 209 -0.19 16.44 2.36
CA GLN A 209 -0.17 17.54 1.40
C GLN A 209 1.15 17.61 0.62
N GLU A 210 2.29 17.37 1.27
CA GLU A 210 3.60 17.28 0.62
C GLU A 210 3.65 16.12 -0.40
N ILE A 211 3.09 14.94 -0.06
CA ILE A 211 2.97 13.80 -0.99
C ILE A 211 2.12 14.20 -2.21
N VAL A 212 0.95 14.78 -2.01
CA VAL A 212 0.08 15.24 -3.11
C VAL A 212 0.78 16.28 -3.97
N SER A 213 1.50 17.21 -3.37
CA SER A 213 2.28 18.24 -4.07
C SER A 213 3.44 17.64 -4.86
N LEU A 214 4.15 16.67 -4.28
CA LEU A 214 5.24 15.95 -4.96
C LEU A 214 4.71 15.23 -6.21
N LEU A 215 3.58 14.55 -6.10
CA LEU A 215 2.94 13.86 -7.22
C LEU A 215 2.46 14.85 -8.28
N GLY A 216 1.76 15.93 -7.90
CA GLY A 216 1.43 17.05 -8.79
C GLY A 216 0.31 16.79 -9.79
N GLY A 217 -0.41 15.67 -9.69
CA GLY A 217 -1.60 15.40 -10.51
C GLY A 217 -2.82 16.25 -10.07
N VAL A 218 -3.85 16.26 -10.90
CA VAL A 218 -5.14 16.87 -10.55
C VAL A 218 -5.87 15.96 -9.57
N LYS A 219 -6.17 16.47 -8.36
CA LYS A 219 -6.93 15.72 -7.37
C LYS A 219 -8.38 15.59 -7.81
N VAL A 220 -8.83 14.34 -8.04
CA VAL A 220 -10.21 14.04 -8.47
C VAL A 220 -11.07 13.57 -7.31
N ALA A 221 -10.49 12.98 -6.28
CA ALA A 221 -11.20 12.57 -5.07
C ALA A 221 -10.28 12.54 -3.85
N GLU A 222 -10.90 12.65 -2.69
CA GLU A 222 -10.25 12.53 -1.38
C GLU A 222 -11.26 12.00 -0.36
N ILE A 223 -10.85 10.97 0.39
CA ILE A 223 -11.55 10.48 1.59
C ILE A 223 -10.60 10.70 2.75
N SER A 224 -11.03 11.40 3.78
CA SER A 224 -10.20 11.69 4.94
C SER A 224 -10.99 11.50 6.23
N THR A 225 -10.48 10.65 7.10
CA THR A 225 -10.93 10.45 8.48
C THR A 225 -9.79 10.76 9.43
N ASP A 226 -10.00 10.59 10.72
CA ASP A 226 -8.92 10.69 11.71
C ASP A 226 -7.92 9.51 11.61
N ALA A 227 -8.34 8.38 11.04
CA ALA A 227 -7.54 7.17 10.98
C ALA A 227 -6.86 6.94 9.63
N TYR A 228 -7.54 7.26 8.53
CA TYR A 228 -7.04 6.98 7.19
C TYR A 228 -7.38 8.08 6.18
N TYR A 229 -6.59 8.09 5.12
CA TYR A 229 -6.65 9.02 4.01
C TYR A 229 -6.54 8.27 2.69
N ILE A 230 -7.48 8.47 1.78
CA ILE A 230 -7.40 7.95 0.40
C ILE A 230 -7.41 9.17 -0.53
N VAL A 231 -6.45 9.23 -1.45
CA VAL A 231 -6.36 10.29 -2.45
C VAL A 231 -6.23 9.70 -3.84
N HIS A 232 -6.94 10.29 -4.79
CA HIS A 232 -6.90 9.94 -6.20
C HIS A 232 -6.45 11.14 -7.04
N LEU A 233 -5.40 10.96 -7.81
CA LEU A 233 -4.79 11.95 -8.69
C LEU A 233 -4.84 11.49 -10.15
N LYS A 234 -5.16 12.40 -11.08
CA LYS A 234 -5.21 12.14 -12.53
C LYS A 234 -4.19 13.01 -13.28
N TYR A 235 -3.61 12.47 -14.35
CA TYR A 235 -2.59 13.09 -15.20
C TYR A 235 -3.00 13.17 -16.65
#